data_1f1ad5dd8e5a12d18d19c06e1696daa2
#
_entry.id   1f1ad5dd8e5a12d18d19c06e1696daa2
#
_cell.length_a   1.000
_cell.length_b   1.000
_cell.length_c   1.000
_cell.angle_alpha   90.00
_cell.angle_beta   90.00
_cell.angle_gamma   90.00
#
_symmetry.space_group_name_H-M   'P 1'
#
loop_
_entity.id
_entity.type
_entity.pdbx_description
1 polymer ?
#
loop_
_entity_poly.entity_id
_entity_poly.type
_entity_poly.pdbx_seq_one_letter_code
_entity_poly.pdbx_strand_id
1 'polypeptide(L)'
;MPKEKIRLGGMALANGVLVHGPTAWACAVRTPDGELKVASARKRFRAAEVERPFLRGPARLAEVMTLLPKMRRALPEARLPFERPRVLAAMLGSAVAAQVIKTSRLRPLAQELLAGAFSLAPAALAVRGSEVAAYHGAEHISIGSYEHGETRAKEHERCGSHIVGPLLVSSAVGGALAARAPEHLRGPARAAAQVGAVGVATELFSWMVRNPENGLARALAKPGHELQHRLATEEPTPEQLEVAEAALAACLELEHGSEDRD
;
A
#
# COMPACT_ATOMS: atom_id res chain seq x y z
N MET A 1 23.66 20.06 11.14
CA MET A 1 23.35 18.93 10.24
C MET A 1 21.90 19.04 9.86
N PRO A 2 21.48 18.83 8.58
CA PRO A 2 20.05 18.79 8.26
C PRO A 2 19.43 17.63 9.08
N LYS A 3 18.34 17.89 9.81
CA LYS A 3 17.57 16.86 10.51
C LYS A 3 17.17 15.80 9.47
N GLU A 4 17.40 14.52 9.77
CA GLU A 4 16.97 13.43 8.90
C GLU A 4 15.44 13.50 8.78
N LYS A 5 14.94 13.58 7.54
CA LYS A 5 13.51 13.71 7.30
C LYS A 5 12.80 12.42 7.72
N ILE A 6 11.67 12.57 8.38
CA ILE A 6 10.84 11.46 8.86
C ILE A 6 10.34 10.67 7.65
N ARG A 7 10.48 9.34 7.68
CA ARG A 7 9.96 8.46 6.65
C ARG A 7 8.46 8.28 6.82
N LEU A 8 7.72 8.65 5.80
CA LEU A 8 6.27 8.59 5.79
C LEU A 8 5.77 7.48 4.84
N GLY A 9 4.59 7.00 5.13
CA GLY A 9 3.78 6.19 4.23
C GLY A 9 2.42 6.83 4.05
N GLY A 10 1.76 6.55 2.94
CA GLY A 10 0.45 7.08 2.66
C GLY A 10 -0.49 6.06 2.04
N MET A 11 -1.75 6.43 1.95
CA MET A 11 -2.80 5.68 1.28
C MET A 11 -3.84 6.65 0.73
N ALA A 12 -4.07 6.59 -0.57
CA ALA A 12 -5.16 7.31 -1.21
C ALA A 12 -6.53 6.72 -0.86
N LEU A 13 -7.47 7.59 -0.59
CA LEU A 13 -8.88 7.29 -0.38
C LEU A 13 -9.71 7.74 -1.60
N ALA A 14 -10.99 7.43 -1.62
CA ALA A 14 -11.86 7.86 -2.71
C ALA A 14 -12.16 9.38 -2.68
N ASN A 15 -11.89 10.06 -1.57
CA ASN A 15 -12.09 11.48 -1.37
C ASN A 15 -11.03 12.14 -0.49
N GLY A 16 -9.82 11.58 -0.41
CA GLY A 16 -8.78 12.13 0.44
C GLY A 16 -7.52 11.29 0.52
N VAL A 17 -6.69 11.60 1.52
CA VAL A 17 -5.40 10.96 1.75
C VAL A 17 -5.19 10.66 3.24
N LEU A 18 -4.72 9.47 3.56
CA LEU A 18 -4.18 9.08 4.86
C LEU A 18 -2.65 9.10 4.77
N VAL A 19 -1.99 9.82 5.67
CA VAL A 19 -0.53 9.82 5.84
C VAL A 19 -0.19 9.26 7.21
N HIS A 20 0.89 8.51 7.32
CA HIS A 20 1.37 8.02 8.60
C HIS A 20 2.91 7.98 8.66
N GLY A 21 3.44 8.40 9.79
CA GLY A 21 4.85 8.31 10.15
C GLY A 21 5.11 7.18 11.16
N PRO A 22 6.25 7.18 11.83
CA PRO A 22 6.60 6.19 12.86
C PRO A 22 5.63 6.17 14.05
N THR A 23 5.18 7.33 14.53
CA THR A 23 4.44 7.46 15.82
C THR A 23 3.03 8.02 15.67
N ALA A 24 2.70 8.64 14.53
CA ALA A 24 1.43 9.31 14.29
C ALA A 24 0.81 8.94 12.94
N TRP A 25 -0.45 9.31 12.77
CA TRP A 25 -1.15 9.28 11.50
C TRP A 25 -2.06 10.52 11.40
N ALA A 26 -2.33 10.94 10.18
CA ALA A 26 -3.33 11.95 9.87
C ALA A 26 -4.07 11.55 8.59
N CYS A 27 -5.33 11.94 8.53
CA CYS A 27 -6.17 11.76 7.35
C CYS A 27 -6.88 13.07 7.06
N ALA A 28 -6.86 13.49 5.80
CA ALA A 28 -7.65 14.60 5.31
C ALA A 28 -8.56 14.14 4.19
N VAL A 29 -9.78 14.66 4.17
CA VAL A 29 -10.80 14.35 3.15
C VAL A 29 -11.54 15.60 2.72
N ARG A 30 -11.98 15.61 1.47
CA ARG A 30 -12.93 16.59 0.95
C ARG A 30 -14.34 16.00 1.03
N THR A 31 -15.25 16.70 1.70
CA THR A 31 -16.66 16.32 1.80
C THR A 31 -17.41 16.67 0.50
N PRO A 32 -18.61 16.13 0.27
CA PRO A 32 -19.41 16.48 -0.91
C PRO A 32 -19.77 17.98 -1.01
N ASP A 33 -19.82 18.65 0.13
CA ASP A 33 -20.11 20.10 0.23
C ASP A 33 -18.86 20.96 0.01
N GLY A 34 -17.71 20.31 -0.26
CA GLY A 34 -16.43 20.98 -0.52
C GLY A 34 -15.61 21.30 0.73
N GLU A 35 -16.08 20.95 1.95
CA GLU A 35 -15.35 21.20 3.18
C GLU A 35 -14.12 20.27 3.29
N LEU A 36 -12.99 20.83 3.72
CA LEU A 36 -11.80 20.08 4.08
C LEU A 36 -11.85 19.66 5.55
N LYS A 37 -11.89 18.36 5.81
CA LYS A 37 -11.86 17.80 7.16
C LYS A 37 -10.57 17.03 7.40
N VAL A 38 -9.96 17.26 8.56
CA VAL A 38 -8.70 16.61 8.97
C VAL A 38 -8.88 15.96 10.33
N ALA A 39 -8.35 14.76 10.47
CA ALA A 39 -8.24 14.08 11.75
C ALA A 39 -6.84 13.46 11.87
N SER A 40 -6.24 13.58 13.05
CA SER A 40 -4.91 13.03 13.33
C SER A 40 -4.85 12.46 14.74
N ALA A 41 -4.00 11.45 14.94
CA ALA A 41 -3.76 10.88 16.26
C ALA A 41 -2.44 10.11 16.33
N ARG A 42 -1.96 9.87 17.55
CA ARG A 42 -0.81 8.99 17.79
C ARG A 42 -1.18 7.52 17.61
N LYS A 43 -0.22 6.75 17.14
CA LYS A 43 -0.35 5.30 17.00
C LYS A 43 -0.16 4.60 18.35
N ARG A 44 -0.95 3.55 18.58
CA ARG A 44 -0.73 2.63 19.71
C ARG A 44 0.21 1.48 19.36
N PHE A 45 0.08 0.95 18.15
CA PHE A 45 0.96 -0.08 17.61
C PHE A 45 1.92 0.59 16.61
N ARG A 46 3.22 0.41 16.83
CA ARG A 46 4.31 1.01 16.06
C ARG A 46 5.10 -0.08 15.36
N ALA A 47 4.77 -0.35 14.11
CA ALA A 47 5.49 -1.35 13.31
C ALA A 47 6.95 -0.96 13.03
N ALA A 48 7.30 0.32 13.20
CA ALA A 48 8.67 0.80 13.10
C ALA A 48 9.61 0.15 14.13
N GLU A 49 9.08 -0.28 15.28
CA GLU A 49 9.82 -0.97 16.33
C GLU A 49 10.14 -2.45 16.00
N VAL A 50 9.51 -2.98 14.92
CA VAL A 50 9.75 -4.35 14.45
C VAL A 50 10.87 -4.35 13.42
N GLU A 51 12.11 -4.59 13.88
CA GLU A 51 13.30 -4.59 13.03
C GLU A 51 13.62 -5.94 12.39
N ARG A 52 13.05 -7.04 12.91
CA ARG A 52 13.36 -8.40 12.46
C ARG A 52 13.04 -8.59 10.99
N PRO A 53 14.01 -9.04 10.16
CA PRO A 53 13.76 -9.38 8.76
C PRO A 53 12.56 -10.33 8.61
N PHE A 54 11.84 -10.23 7.52
CA PHE A 54 10.63 -10.98 7.17
C PHE A 54 9.41 -10.72 8.07
N LEU A 55 9.57 -10.18 9.30
CA LEU A 55 8.45 -9.83 10.19
C LEU A 55 8.05 -8.35 10.06
N ARG A 56 8.99 -7.46 9.76
CA ARG A 56 8.71 -6.02 9.63
C ARG A 56 7.68 -5.69 8.53
N GLY A 57 7.66 -6.44 7.44
CA GLY A 57 6.66 -6.26 6.37
C GLY A 57 5.24 -6.61 6.82
N PRO A 58 4.98 -7.84 7.28
CA PRO A 58 3.72 -8.20 7.90
C PRO A 58 3.27 -7.27 9.04
N ALA A 59 4.21 -6.83 9.89
CA ALA A 59 3.92 -5.87 10.97
C ALA A 59 3.43 -4.52 10.44
N ARG A 60 4.08 -3.96 9.40
CA ARG A 60 3.65 -2.71 8.75
C ARG A 60 2.27 -2.85 8.11
N LEU A 61 2.01 -3.97 7.43
CA LEU A 61 0.68 -4.23 6.87
C LEU A 61 -0.39 -4.31 7.98
N ALA A 62 -0.11 -5.03 9.06
CA ALA A 62 -1.00 -5.10 10.21
C ALA A 62 -1.24 -3.72 10.84
N GLU A 63 -0.21 -2.89 10.96
CA GLU A 63 -0.34 -1.51 11.45
C GLU A 63 -1.34 -0.72 10.62
N VAL A 64 -1.17 -0.69 9.29
CA VAL A 64 -2.09 0.02 8.38
C VAL A 64 -3.52 -0.50 8.53
N MET A 65 -3.71 -1.82 8.63
CA MET A 65 -5.04 -2.39 8.86
C MET A 65 -5.67 -1.93 10.18
N THR A 66 -4.88 -1.69 11.24
CA THR A 66 -5.39 -1.16 12.50
C THR A 66 -5.73 0.34 12.44
N LEU A 67 -5.14 1.08 11.49
CA LEU A 67 -5.43 2.51 11.31
C LEU A 67 -6.79 2.74 10.66
N LEU A 68 -7.21 1.89 9.71
CA LEU A 68 -8.46 2.09 8.96
C LEU A 68 -9.71 2.27 9.85
N PRO A 69 -10.00 1.38 10.83
CA PRO A 69 -11.15 1.58 11.71
C PRO A 69 -11.01 2.80 12.62
N LYS A 70 -9.78 3.19 13.01
CA LYS A 70 -9.55 4.38 13.83
C LYS A 70 -9.81 5.66 13.03
N MET A 71 -9.25 5.72 11.82
CA MET A 71 -9.49 6.79 10.86
C MET A 71 -11.00 6.93 10.59
N ARG A 72 -11.69 5.82 10.29
CA ARG A 72 -13.13 5.85 9.99
C ARG A 72 -14.00 6.34 11.17
N ARG A 73 -13.59 6.05 12.42
CA ARG A 73 -14.27 6.57 13.60
C ARG A 73 -14.01 8.07 13.81
N ALA A 74 -12.79 8.53 13.53
CA ALA A 74 -12.42 9.94 13.66
C ALA A 74 -12.96 10.78 12.50
N LEU A 75 -13.08 10.19 11.31
CA LEU A 75 -13.49 10.85 10.07
C LEU A 75 -14.50 9.97 9.32
N PRO A 76 -15.79 9.98 9.72
CA PRO A 76 -16.82 9.14 9.10
C PRO A 76 -17.05 9.42 7.61
N GLU A 77 -16.70 10.62 7.15
CA GLU A 77 -16.78 11.05 5.75
C GLU A 77 -15.72 10.42 4.85
N ALA A 78 -14.66 9.84 5.43
CA ALA A 78 -13.61 9.16 4.67
C ALA A 78 -14.19 7.96 3.91
N ARG A 79 -13.96 7.88 2.60
CA ARG A 79 -14.49 6.83 1.72
C ARG A 79 -13.36 5.92 1.25
N LEU A 80 -13.43 4.64 1.63
CA LEU A 80 -12.43 3.66 1.23
C LEU A 80 -12.65 3.22 -0.23
N PRO A 81 -11.58 3.01 -1.01
CA PRO A 81 -11.68 2.64 -2.42
C PRO A 81 -12.48 1.36 -2.67
N PHE A 82 -12.41 0.39 -1.73
CA PHE A 82 -13.06 -0.91 -1.83
C PHE A 82 -14.55 -0.92 -1.43
N GLU A 83 -15.12 0.19 -0.93
CA GLU A 83 -16.55 0.29 -0.59
C GLU A 83 -17.45 0.44 -1.83
N ARG A 84 -16.88 0.69 -3.00
CA ARG A 84 -17.65 0.81 -4.25
C ARG A 84 -18.23 -0.55 -4.64
N PRO A 85 -19.55 -0.66 -4.99
CA PRO A 85 -20.19 -1.94 -5.32
C PRO A 85 -19.47 -2.73 -6.42
N ARG A 86 -18.98 -2.04 -7.46
CA ARG A 86 -18.22 -2.67 -8.56
C ARG A 86 -16.88 -3.25 -8.09
N VAL A 87 -16.22 -2.64 -7.09
CA VAL A 87 -14.98 -3.15 -6.53
C VAL A 87 -15.26 -4.35 -5.63
N LEU A 88 -16.31 -4.30 -4.82
CA LEU A 88 -16.78 -5.46 -4.03
C LEU A 88 -17.15 -6.65 -4.93
N ALA A 89 -17.88 -6.39 -6.02
CA ALA A 89 -18.20 -7.43 -7.00
C ALA A 89 -16.93 -8.03 -7.63
N ALA A 90 -15.94 -7.20 -7.95
CA ALA A 90 -14.65 -7.66 -8.46
C ALA A 90 -13.85 -8.45 -7.41
N MET A 91 -13.91 -8.08 -6.12
CA MET A 91 -13.29 -8.85 -5.03
C MET A 91 -13.91 -10.24 -4.93
N LEU A 92 -15.23 -10.36 -4.96
CA LEU A 92 -15.93 -11.64 -4.95
C LEU A 92 -15.62 -12.44 -6.22
N GLY A 93 -15.71 -11.82 -7.39
CA GLY A 93 -15.41 -12.46 -8.67
C GLY A 93 -13.96 -12.96 -8.76
N SER A 94 -12.98 -12.17 -8.30
CA SER A 94 -11.58 -12.59 -8.28
C SER A 94 -11.33 -13.73 -7.29
N ALA A 95 -12.01 -13.75 -6.14
CA ALA A 95 -11.92 -14.86 -5.19
C ALA A 95 -12.46 -16.16 -5.79
N VAL A 96 -13.61 -16.09 -6.47
CA VAL A 96 -14.19 -17.25 -7.18
C VAL A 96 -13.26 -17.70 -8.32
N ALA A 97 -12.77 -16.77 -9.13
CA ALA A 97 -11.84 -17.08 -10.22
C ALA A 97 -10.55 -17.75 -9.70
N ALA A 98 -9.98 -17.21 -8.62
CA ALA A 98 -8.81 -17.82 -7.98
C ALA A 98 -9.09 -19.23 -7.48
N GLN A 99 -10.26 -19.48 -6.91
CA GLN A 99 -10.65 -20.83 -6.47
C GLN A 99 -10.81 -21.80 -7.66
N VAL A 100 -11.46 -21.37 -8.73
CA VAL A 100 -11.60 -22.18 -9.97
C VAL A 100 -10.24 -22.49 -10.58
N ILE A 101 -9.34 -21.51 -10.66
CA ILE A 101 -7.97 -21.68 -11.16
C ILE A 101 -7.22 -22.72 -10.31
N LYS A 102 -7.31 -22.63 -8.97
CA LYS A 102 -6.63 -23.55 -8.04
C LYS A 102 -7.15 -24.98 -8.07
N THR A 103 -8.36 -25.19 -8.56
CA THR A 103 -8.94 -26.54 -8.77
C THR A 103 -8.76 -27.06 -10.19
N SER A 104 -8.20 -26.28 -11.10
CA SER A 104 -7.95 -26.66 -12.48
C SER A 104 -6.80 -27.68 -12.62
N ARG A 105 -6.65 -28.25 -13.81
CA ARG A 105 -5.54 -29.20 -14.13
C ARG A 105 -4.22 -28.53 -14.49
N LEU A 106 -4.09 -27.22 -14.30
CA LEU A 106 -2.87 -26.48 -14.55
C LEU A 106 -1.74 -26.89 -13.59
N ARG A 107 -0.49 -26.64 -14.00
CA ARG A 107 0.66 -26.81 -13.09
C ARG A 107 0.55 -25.87 -11.90
N PRO A 108 0.95 -26.28 -10.69
CA PRO A 108 0.78 -25.48 -9.46
C PRO A 108 1.31 -24.04 -9.57
N LEU A 109 2.47 -23.83 -10.19
CA LEU A 109 3.02 -22.50 -10.39
C LEU A 109 2.14 -21.64 -11.30
N ALA A 110 1.60 -22.21 -12.38
CA ALA A 110 0.68 -21.50 -13.28
C ALA A 110 -0.64 -21.15 -12.57
N GLN A 111 -1.17 -22.07 -11.75
CA GLN A 111 -2.35 -21.77 -10.92
C GLN A 111 -2.13 -20.58 -10.00
N GLU A 112 -0.99 -20.54 -9.30
CA GLU A 112 -0.68 -19.47 -8.37
C GLU A 112 -0.44 -18.13 -9.07
N LEU A 113 0.26 -18.11 -10.20
CA LEU A 113 0.48 -16.89 -11.00
C LEU A 113 -0.82 -16.35 -11.57
N LEU A 114 -1.67 -17.19 -12.14
CA LEU A 114 -2.97 -16.77 -12.68
C LEU A 114 -3.91 -16.29 -11.57
N ALA A 115 -4.02 -17.03 -10.47
CA ALA A 115 -4.83 -16.62 -9.32
C ALA A 115 -4.34 -15.29 -8.73
N GLY A 116 -3.02 -15.12 -8.63
CA GLY A 116 -2.39 -13.87 -8.20
C GLY A 116 -2.70 -12.70 -9.16
N ALA A 117 -2.60 -12.90 -10.46
CA ALA A 117 -2.95 -11.88 -11.45
C ALA A 117 -4.44 -11.46 -11.35
N PHE A 118 -5.36 -12.42 -11.22
CA PHE A 118 -6.78 -12.12 -11.01
C PHE A 118 -7.05 -11.39 -9.69
N SER A 119 -6.25 -11.62 -8.65
CA SER A 119 -6.39 -10.93 -7.37
C SER A 119 -6.05 -9.42 -7.43
N LEU A 120 -5.39 -8.96 -8.49
CA LEU A 120 -5.11 -7.55 -8.72
C LEU A 120 -6.29 -6.80 -9.37
N ALA A 121 -7.27 -7.50 -9.96
CA ALA A 121 -8.38 -6.89 -10.66
C ALA A 121 -9.21 -5.91 -9.79
N PRO A 122 -9.54 -6.21 -8.51
CA PRO A 122 -10.24 -5.26 -7.65
C PRO A 122 -9.46 -3.96 -7.43
N ALA A 123 -8.15 -4.06 -7.22
CA ALA A 123 -7.29 -2.88 -7.04
C ALA A 123 -7.23 -2.03 -8.32
N ALA A 124 -7.07 -2.67 -9.48
CA ALA A 124 -7.10 -1.98 -10.77
C ALA A 124 -8.43 -1.26 -11.01
N LEU A 125 -9.57 -1.89 -10.67
CA LEU A 125 -10.90 -1.28 -10.78
C LEU A 125 -11.16 -0.19 -9.74
N ALA A 126 -10.56 -0.30 -8.55
CA ALA A 126 -10.68 0.73 -7.52
C ALA A 126 -10.03 2.03 -7.95
N VAL A 127 -8.92 1.94 -8.67
CA VAL A 127 -8.11 3.09 -9.08
C VAL A 127 -8.58 3.65 -10.42
N ARG A 128 -8.80 2.80 -11.42
CA ARG A 128 -9.08 3.21 -12.80
C ARG A 128 -10.32 4.10 -12.92
N GLY A 129 -10.13 5.29 -13.54
CA GLY A 129 -11.20 6.26 -13.77
C GLY A 129 -11.88 6.70 -12.47
N SER A 130 -11.11 6.94 -11.44
CA SER A 130 -11.60 7.34 -10.12
C SER A 130 -10.71 8.39 -9.49
N GLU A 131 -11.29 9.21 -8.61
CA GLU A 131 -10.58 10.18 -7.78
C GLU A 131 -9.38 9.58 -7.01
N VAL A 132 -9.42 8.25 -6.75
CA VAL A 132 -8.34 7.55 -6.04
C VAL A 132 -6.99 7.70 -6.75
N ALA A 133 -6.95 7.66 -8.10
CA ALA A 133 -5.70 7.83 -8.84
C ALA A 133 -5.12 9.24 -8.68
N ALA A 134 -5.98 10.26 -8.69
CA ALA A 134 -5.57 11.65 -8.50
C ALA A 134 -5.14 11.92 -7.04
N TYR A 135 -5.89 11.41 -6.04
CA TYR A 135 -5.44 11.48 -4.63
C TYR A 135 -4.15 10.69 -4.38
N HIS A 136 -3.91 9.60 -5.11
CA HIS A 136 -2.65 8.87 -5.03
C HIS A 136 -1.49 9.68 -5.63
N GLY A 137 -1.73 10.36 -6.76
CA GLY A 137 -0.77 11.33 -7.30
C GLY A 137 -0.49 12.48 -6.33
N ALA A 138 -1.53 13.04 -5.70
CA ALA A 138 -1.40 14.09 -4.68
C ALA A 138 -0.59 13.63 -3.46
N GLU A 139 -0.83 12.41 -2.98
CA GLU A 139 -0.07 11.80 -1.89
C GLU A 139 1.41 11.68 -2.25
N HIS A 140 1.73 11.17 -3.44
CA HIS A 140 3.11 11.03 -3.92
C HIS A 140 3.82 12.37 -4.06
N ILE A 141 3.15 13.37 -4.65
CA ILE A 141 3.72 14.72 -4.81
C ILE A 141 4.01 15.34 -3.43
N SER A 142 3.06 15.28 -2.51
CA SER A 142 3.22 15.90 -1.19
C SER A 142 4.29 15.22 -0.34
N ILE A 143 4.27 13.90 -0.22
CA ILE A 143 5.28 13.13 0.54
C ILE A 143 6.64 13.23 -0.15
N GLY A 144 6.71 13.04 -1.46
CA GLY A 144 7.95 13.12 -2.21
C GLY A 144 8.60 14.51 -2.14
N SER A 145 7.80 15.57 -2.23
CA SER A 145 8.31 16.96 -2.11
C SER A 145 8.83 17.23 -0.70
N TYR A 146 8.14 16.75 0.34
CA TYR A 146 8.65 16.81 1.70
C TYR A 146 9.98 16.05 1.84
N GLU A 147 10.09 14.84 1.32
CA GLU A 147 11.28 14.00 1.46
C GLU A 147 12.50 14.58 0.74
N HIS A 148 12.34 15.18 -0.43
CA HIS A 148 13.44 15.69 -1.25
C HIS A 148 13.67 17.19 -1.09
N GLY A 149 12.68 17.95 -0.59
CA GLY A 149 12.79 19.40 -0.44
C GLY A 149 12.59 20.19 -1.74
N GLU A 150 12.07 19.53 -2.77
CA GLU A 150 11.73 20.11 -4.08
C GLU A 150 10.45 19.44 -4.60
N THR A 151 9.73 20.11 -5.49
CA THR A 151 8.52 19.53 -6.11
C THR A 151 8.84 18.26 -6.87
N ARG A 152 8.10 17.19 -6.59
CA ARG A 152 8.27 15.86 -7.18
C ARG A 152 7.09 15.50 -8.09
N ALA A 153 7.33 14.52 -8.97
CA ALA A 153 6.30 13.97 -9.84
C ALA A 153 5.30 13.09 -9.06
N LYS A 154 4.20 12.72 -9.72
CA LYS A 154 3.18 11.81 -9.17
C LYS A 154 3.64 10.37 -9.02
N GLU A 155 4.76 9.99 -9.62
CA GLU A 155 5.39 8.68 -9.42
C GLU A 155 6.33 8.76 -8.21
N HIS A 156 6.26 7.76 -7.33
CA HIS A 156 7.08 7.70 -6.13
C HIS A 156 7.87 6.40 -6.04
N GLU A 157 9.18 6.49 -5.81
CA GLU A 157 10.12 5.36 -5.84
C GLU A 157 9.83 4.31 -4.76
N ARG A 158 9.22 4.72 -3.65
CA ARG A 158 8.89 3.86 -2.51
C ARG A 158 7.41 3.50 -2.42
N CYS A 159 6.65 3.68 -3.50
CA CYS A 159 5.25 3.29 -3.53
C CYS A 159 5.09 1.77 -3.42
N GLY A 160 4.02 1.36 -2.72
CA GLY A 160 3.64 -0.04 -2.56
C GLY A 160 3.39 -0.79 -3.89
N SER A 161 3.16 -0.08 -5.00
CA SER A 161 3.05 -0.71 -6.32
C SER A 161 4.30 -1.49 -6.73
N HIS A 162 5.49 -1.09 -6.30
CA HIS A 162 6.74 -1.79 -6.58
C HIS A 162 6.85 -3.16 -5.86
N ILE A 163 6.04 -3.39 -4.82
CA ILE A 163 6.00 -4.67 -4.11
C ILE A 163 5.16 -5.71 -4.84
N VAL A 164 4.30 -5.30 -5.79
CA VAL A 164 3.36 -6.19 -6.49
C VAL A 164 4.08 -7.31 -7.22
N GLY A 165 5.11 -7.00 -8.00
CA GLY A 165 5.92 -8.01 -8.70
C GLY A 165 6.58 -9.02 -7.74
N PRO A 166 7.40 -8.55 -6.77
CA PRO A 166 7.95 -9.40 -5.71
C PRO A 166 6.91 -10.25 -4.97
N LEU A 167 5.73 -9.68 -4.66
CA LEU A 167 4.67 -10.38 -3.96
C LEU A 167 4.03 -11.48 -4.79
N LEU A 168 3.77 -11.23 -6.07
CA LEU A 168 3.24 -12.24 -6.99
C LEU A 168 4.20 -13.43 -7.11
N VAL A 169 5.49 -13.17 -7.31
CA VAL A 169 6.50 -14.21 -7.45
C VAL A 169 6.65 -15.02 -6.15
N SER A 170 6.81 -14.35 -5.01
CA SER A 170 6.97 -15.03 -3.72
C SER A 170 5.71 -15.81 -3.31
N SER A 171 4.51 -15.26 -3.60
CA SER A 171 3.24 -15.97 -3.37
C SER A 171 3.10 -17.21 -4.26
N ALA A 172 3.49 -17.10 -5.54
CA ALA A 172 3.43 -18.23 -6.47
C ALA A 172 4.39 -19.35 -6.07
N VAL A 173 5.62 -19.01 -5.70
CA VAL A 173 6.62 -19.98 -5.22
C VAL A 173 6.15 -20.61 -3.90
N GLY A 174 5.73 -19.81 -2.93
CA GLY A 174 5.24 -20.26 -1.64
C GLY A 174 4.01 -21.17 -1.77
N GLY A 175 3.04 -20.80 -2.62
CA GLY A 175 1.85 -21.59 -2.91
C GLY A 175 2.17 -22.93 -3.58
N ALA A 176 3.09 -22.95 -4.55
CA ALA A 176 3.55 -24.14 -5.22
C ALA A 176 4.29 -25.10 -4.25
N LEU A 177 5.06 -24.57 -3.30
CA LEU A 177 5.68 -25.36 -2.23
C LEU A 177 4.64 -25.91 -1.26
N ALA A 178 3.70 -25.09 -0.83
CA ALA A 178 2.61 -25.50 0.07
C ALA A 178 1.71 -26.59 -0.55
N ALA A 179 1.56 -26.60 -1.89
CA ALA A 179 0.81 -27.65 -2.59
C ALA A 179 1.45 -29.05 -2.47
N ARG A 180 2.74 -29.13 -2.13
CA ARG A 180 3.47 -30.40 -1.87
C ARG A 180 3.27 -30.94 -0.45
N ALA A 181 2.70 -30.12 0.45
CA ALA A 181 2.43 -30.55 1.81
C ALA A 181 1.37 -31.68 1.85
N PRO A 182 1.40 -32.57 2.87
CA PRO A 182 0.36 -33.54 3.12
C PRO A 182 -1.01 -32.86 3.15
N GLU A 183 -2.04 -33.55 2.69
CA GLU A 183 -3.38 -32.96 2.46
C GLU A 183 -3.94 -32.24 3.68
N HIS A 184 -3.82 -32.83 4.86
CA HIS A 184 -4.29 -32.24 6.13
C HIS A 184 -3.49 -30.98 6.55
N LEU A 185 -2.29 -30.75 6.01
CA LEU A 185 -1.45 -29.57 6.28
C LEU A 185 -1.47 -28.52 5.18
N ARG A 186 -2.09 -28.79 4.01
CA ARG A 186 -2.09 -27.86 2.88
C ARG A 186 -2.71 -26.50 3.21
N GLY A 187 -3.78 -26.48 4.00
CA GLY A 187 -4.41 -25.24 4.44
C GLY A 187 -3.46 -24.35 5.28
N PRO A 188 -2.98 -24.86 6.42
CA PRO A 188 -1.97 -24.15 7.23
C PRO A 188 -0.70 -23.79 6.45
N ALA A 189 -0.18 -24.69 5.60
CA ALA A 189 1.00 -24.44 4.78
C ALA A 189 0.78 -23.27 3.81
N ARG A 190 -0.39 -23.17 3.15
CA ARG A 190 -0.74 -22.05 2.29
C ARG A 190 -0.84 -20.74 3.07
N ALA A 191 -1.48 -20.75 4.24
CA ALA A 191 -1.56 -19.56 5.08
C ALA A 191 -0.16 -19.06 5.50
N ALA A 192 0.70 -19.97 5.95
CA ALA A 192 2.08 -19.66 6.29
C ALA A 192 2.87 -19.13 5.07
N ALA A 193 2.68 -19.75 3.90
CA ALA A 193 3.31 -19.31 2.65
C ALA A 193 2.89 -17.89 2.24
N GLN A 194 1.62 -17.48 2.43
CA GLN A 194 1.17 -16.14 2.13
C GLN A 194 1.78 -15.10 3.08
N VAL A 195 1.83 -15.37 4.38
CA VAL A 195 2.51 -14.50 5.34
C VAL A 195 4.00 -14.39 5.03
N GLY A 196 4.65 -15.53 4.74
CA GLY A 196 6.05 -15.57 4.32
C GLY A 196 6.29 -14.80 3.02
N ALA A 197 5.37 -14.88 2.05
CA ALA A 197 5.46 -14.15 0.78
C ALA A 197 5.45 -12.63 0.99
N VAL A 198 4.64 -12.11 1.91
CA VAL A 198 4.66 -10.69 2.29
C VAL A 198 6.01 -10.31 2.89
N GLY A 199 6.56 -11.14 3.78
CA GLY A 199 7.88 -10.93 4.36
C GLY A 199 8.98 -10.88 3.29
N VAL A 200 9.04 -11.87 2.42
CA VAL A 200 10.03 -11.95 1.31
C VAL A 200 9.87 -10.76 0.37
N ALA A 201 8.65 -10.44 -0.05
CA ALA A 201 8.39 -9.33 -0.96
C ALA A 201 8.82 -7.98 -0.35
N THR A 202 8.60 -7.77 0.95
CA THR A 202 9.02 -6.56 1.65
C THR A 202 10.54 -6.45 1.77
N GLU A 203 11.24 -7.56 2.03
CA GLU A 203 12.70 -7.57 2.06
C GLU A 203 13.30 -7.27 0.69
N LEU A 204 12.75 -7.90 -0.36
CA LEU A 204 13.16 -7.65 -1.73
C LEU A 204 12.92 -6.20 -2.13
N PHE A 205 11.75 -5.66 -1.83
CA PHE A 205 11.45 -4.24 -2.04
C PHE A 205 12.43 -3.33 -1.28
N SER A 206 12.70 -3.63 -0.02
CA SER A 206 13.67 -2.87 0.78
C SER A 206 15.09 -2.93 0.21
N TRP A 207 15.46 -4.07 -0.38
CA TRP A 207 16.72 -4.21 -1.11
C TRP A 207 16.74 -3.38 -2.40
N MET A 208 15.65 -3.41 -3.18
CA MET A 208 15.51 -2.61 -4.42
C MET A 208 15.69 -1.12 -4.14
N VAL A 209 15.02 -0.59 -3.12
CA VAL A 209 15.10 0.82 -2.73
C VAL A 209 16.52 1.23 -2.30
N ARG A 210 17.27 0.33 -1.66
CA ARG A 210 18.66 0.59 -1.25
C ARG A 210 19.67 0.45 -2.38
N ASN A 211 19.30 -0.17 -3.50
CA ASN A 211 20.20 -0.46 -4.63
C ASN A 211 19.59 0.02 -5.96
N PRO A 212 19.19 1.29 -6.10
CA PRO A 212 18.46 1.80 -7.26
C PRO A 212 19.27 1.69 -8.57
N GLU A 213 20.59 1.74 -8.47
CA GLU A 213 21.49 1.62 -9.62
C GLU A 213 21.71 0.16 -10.08
N ASN A 214 21.29 -0.81 -9.29
CA ASN A 214 21.44 -2.22 -9.65
C ASN A 214 20.46 -2.59 -10.77
N GLY A 215 20.96 -3.21 -11.86
CA GLY A 215 20.16 -3.59 -13.02
C GLY A 215 18.98 -4.52 -12.70
N LEU A 216 19.17 -5.45 -11.75
CA LEU A 216 18.09 -6.34 -11.30
C LEU A 216 17.05 -5.55 -10.47
N ALA A 217 17.48 -4.63 -9.61
CA ALA A 217 16.57 -3.79 -8.84
C ALA A 217 15.70 -2.94 -9.78
N ARG A 218 16.29 -2.32 -10.80
CA ARG A 218 15.55 -1.57 -11.83
C ARG A 218 14.57 -2.45 -12.61
N ALA A 219 14.99 -3.66 -13.00
CA ALA A 219 14.13 -4.59 -13.72
C ALA A 219 12.92 -5.02 -12.86
N LEU A 220 13.12 -5.27 -11.57
CA LEU A 220 12.05 -5.62 -10.63
C LEU A 220 11.15 -4.43 -10.29
N ALA A 221 11.66 -3.20 -10.28
CA ALA A 221 10.89 -1.98 -10.05
C ALA A 221 10.03 -1.58 -11.26
N LYS A 222 10.47 -1.90 -12.49
CA LYS A 222 9.79 -1.47 -13.72
C LYS A 222 8.30 -1.79 -13.78
N PRO A 223 7.80 -2.99 -13.45
CA PRO A 223 6.36 -3.27 -13.46
C PRO A 223 5.57 -2.36 -12.52
N GLY A 224 6.11 -2.06 -11.33
CA GLY A 224 5.49 -1.15 -10.37
C GLY A 224 5.45 0.29 -10.86
N HIS A 225 6.53 0.75 -11.48
CA HIS A 225 6.60 2.08 -12.09
C HIS A 225 5.60 2.23 -13.24
N GLU A 226 5.54 1.26 -14.16
CA GLU A 226 4.55 1.27 -15.25
C GLU A 226 3.11 1.23 -14.73
N LEU A 227 2.86 0.50 -13.64
CA LEU A 227 1.56 0.47 -12.99
C LEU A 227 1.19 1.84 -12.42
N GLN A 228 2.11 2.54 -11.77
CA GLN A 228 1.88 3.92 -11.31
C GLN A 228 1.58 4.83 -12.50
N HIS A 229 2.50 4.89 -13.44
CA HIS A 229 2.44 5.82 -14.57
C HIS A 229 1.15 5.69 -15.39
N ARG A 230 0.67 4.46 -15.64
CA ARG A 230 -0.45 4.20 -16.55
C ARG A 230 -1.80 4.02 -15.86
N LEU A 231 -1.83 3.68 -14.59
CA LEU A 231 -3.06 3.26 -13.95
C LEU A 231 -3.25 3.81 -12.54
N ALA A 232 -2.20 3.75 -11.70
CA ALA A 232 -2.37 3.94 -10.27
C ALA A 232 -2.29 5.40 -9.84
N THR A 233 -1.70 6.31 -10.65
CA THR A 233 -1.61 7.73 -10.34
C THR A 233 -2.07 8.59 -11.53
N GLU A 234 -2.80 9.66 -11.22
CA GLU A 234 -3.17 10.72 -12.15
C GLU A 234 -2.69 12.07 -11.60
N GLU A 235 -2.57 13.08 -12.48
CA GLU A 235 -2.23 14.44 -12.05
C GLU A 235 -3.38 14.97 -11.17
N PRO A 236 -3.10 15.38 -9.93
CA PRO A 236 -4.11 15.90 -9.04
C PRO A 236 -4.52 17.31 -9.42
N THR A 237 -5.76 17.68 -9.10
CA THR A 237 -6.16 19.09 -9.09
C THR A 237 -5.53 19.81 -7.89
N PRO A 238 -5.48 21.16 -7.91
CA PRO A 238 -5.01 21.94 -6.77
C PRO A 238 -5.75 21.61 -5.46
N GLU A 239 -7.06 21.38 -5.55
CA GLU A 239 -7.89 21.03 -4.38
C GLU A 239 -7.56 19.63 -3.82
N GLN A 240 -7.18 18.70 -4.68
CA GLN A 240 -6.75 17.35 -4.25
C GLN A 240 -5.36 17.39 -3.64
N LEU A 241 -4.47 18.23 -4.17
CA LEU A 241 -3.14 18.45 -3.61
C LEU A 241 -3.24 19.12 -2.23
N GLU A 242 -4.10 20.14 -2.06
CA GLU A 242 -4.39 20.76 -0.76
C GLU A 242 -4.78 19.73 0.30
N VAL A 243 -5.63 18.74 -0.06
CA VAL A 243 -6.02 17.67 0.86
C VAL A 243 -4.81 16.82 1.30
N ALA A 244 -3.94 16.46 0.36
CA ALA A 244 -2.74 15.67 0.66
C ALA A 244 -1.75 16.44 1.54
N GLU A 245 -1.56 17.72 1.25
CA GLU A 245 -0.72 18.63 2.05
C GLU A 245 -1.25 18.83 3.46
N ALA A 246 -2.57 18.96 3.62
CA ALA A 246 -3.21 19.07 4.93
C ALA A 246 -3.02 17.79 5.78
N ALA A 247 -3.14 16.61 5.16
CA ALA A 247 -2.87 15.34 5.84
C ALA A 247 -1.39 15.23 6.25
N LEU A 248 -0.48 15.60 5.34
CA LEU A 248 0.96 15.62 5.59
C LEU A 248 1.32 16.55 6.75
N ALA A 249 0.86 17.79 6.71
CA ALA A 249 1.12 18.80 7.74
C ALA A 249 0.65 18.34 9.12
N ALA A 250 -0.59 17.84 9.22
CA ALA A 250 -1.16 17.34 10.48
C ALA A 250 -0.42 16.10 11.03
N CYS A 251 0.11 15.24 10.14
CA CYS A 251 0.93 14.12 10.56
C CYS A 251 2.30 14.57 11.10
N LEU A 252 2.97 15.49 10.40
CA LEU A 252 4.27 16.03 10.79
C LEU A 252 4.22 16.82 12.08
N GLU A 253 3.16 17.59 12.31
CA GLU A 253 2.94 18.31 13.57
C GLU A 253 2.96 17.37 14.78
N LEU A 254 2.27 16.23 14.68
CA LEU A 254 2.29 15.22 15.74
C LEU A 254 3.65 14.49 15.85
N GLU A 255 4.32 14.20 14.73
CA GLU A 255 5.63 13.55 14.77
C GLU A 255 6.67 14.45 15.46
N HIS A 256 6.77 15.74 15.08
CA HIS A 256 7.72 16.69 15.69
C HIS A 256 7.38 17.03 17.14
N GLY A 257 6.11 17.15 17.50
CA GLY A 257 5.69 17.38 18.89
C GLY A 257 5.99 16.20 19.85
N SER A 258 6.61 15.10 19.38
CA SER A 258 7.16 14.04 20.21
C SER A 258 8.64 14.27 20.56
N GLU A 259 9.38 14.93 19.67
CA GLU A 259 10.82 15.22 19.90
C GLU A 259 11.05 16.24 21.01
N ASP A 260 10.06 17.11 21.29
CA ASP A 260 10.16 18.13 22.35
C ASP A 260 9.80 17.61 23.76
N ARG A 261 9.51 16.29 23.91
CA ARG A 261 9.08 15.70 25.19
C ARG A 261 9.94 14.56 25.72
N ASP A 262 10.98 14.17 24.98
CA ASP A 262 12.00 13.21 25.37
C ASP A 262 13.38 13.92 25.58
#